data_212276e236ddf208cbea3fe25a2b210b
#
_entry.id   212276e236ddf208cbea3fe25a2b210b
#
_cell.length_a   1.000
_cell.length_b   1.000
_cell.length_c   1.000
_cell.angle_alpha   90.00
_cell.angle_beta   90.00
_cell.angle_gamma   90.00
#
_symmetry.space_group_name_H-M   'P 1'
#
loop_
_entity.id
_entity.type
_entity.pdbx_description
1 polymer ?
#
loop_
_entity_poly.entity_id
_entity_poly.type
_entity_poly.pdbx_seq_one_letter_code
_entity_poly.pdbx_strand_id
1 'polypeptide(L)'
;LKWIDTEYSLFRSFEEKVYAPIYNAPFRNCQELITFSNIILNRRKSRAGKSLEHHLATIFTAAKLEYEEQVVTEDKKKVDFLFPNGTAYHNLLFPADKLVFLGAKTTCKDRWRQVLNEADRIETKYLFTLQQGISKNQLREMKHENLKLVVPAPYRASFDKEYQPEIETLTSFIEMVKLKQCK
;
A
#
# COMPACT_ATOMS: atom_id res chain seq x y z
N LEU A 1 7.81 -5.28 -10.59
CA LEU A 1 8.32 -6.26 -9.62
C LEU A 1 9.85 -6.32 -9.60
N LYS A 2 10.53 -6.39 -10.75
CA LYS A 2 12.01 -6.46 -10.82
C LYS A 2 12.71 -5.38 -10.00
N TRP A 3 12.23 -4.15 -10.01
CA TRP A 3 12.83 -3.06 -9.23
C TRP A 3 12.73 -3.30 -7.73
N ILE A 4 11.59 -3.78 -7.26
CA ILE A 4 11.39 -4.14 -5.85
C ILE A 4 12.34 -5.26 -5.44
N ASP A 5 12.52 -6.27 -6.28
CA ASP A 5 13.42 -7.41 -6.02
C ASP A 5 14.88 -6.95 -5.97
N THR A 6 15.29 -6.09 -6.92
CA THR A 6 16.66 -5.53 -6.96
C THR A 6 16.93 -4.64 -5.73
N GLU A 7 16.00 -3.76 -5.39
CA GLU A 7 16.09 -2.92 -4.19
C GLU A 7 16.17 -3.77 -2.92
N TYR A 8 15.35 -4.83 -2.82
CA TYR A 8 15.39 -5.73 -1.68
C TYR A 8 16.73 -6.44 -1.55
N SER A 9 17.31 -6.90 -2.64
CA SER A 9 18.65 -7.55 -2.65
C SER A 9 19.74 -6.58 -2.18
N LEU A 10 19.70 -5.33 -2.67
CA LEU A 10 20.62 -4.28 -2.23
C LEU A 10 20.43 -3.97 -0.72
N PHE A 11 19.20 -3.82 -0.29
CA PHE A 11 18.90 -3.61 1.13
C PHE A 11 19.45 -4.74 2.01
N ARG A 12 19.31 -5.99 1.59
CA ARG A 12 19.82 -7.15 2.32
C ARG A 12 21.34 -7.10 2.48
N SER A 13 22.06 -6.69 1.46
CA SER A 13 23.52 -6.54 1.53
C SER A 13 23.97 -5.43 2.51
N PHE A 14 23.22 -4.31 2.57
CA PHE A 14 23.46 -3.26 3.57
C PHE A 14 23.11 -3.74 4.98
N GLU A 15 21.98 -4.40 5.13
CA GLU A 15 21.53 -4.95 6.42
C GLU A 15 22.57 -5.88 7.03
N GLU A 16 23.13 -6.79 6.20
CA GLU A 16 24.20 -7.70 6.60
C GLU A 16 25.41 -6.94 7.12
N LYS A 17 25.88 -5.93 6.35
CA LYS A 17 27.00 -5.09 6.73
C LYS A 17 26.80 -4.35 8.05
N VAL A 18 25.62 -3.82 8.27
CA VAL A 18 25.27 -3.01 9.46
C VAL A 18 25.15 -3.88 10.70
N TYR A 19 24.57 -5.08 10.59
CA TYR A 19 24.25 -5.90 11.74
C TYR A 19 25.22 -7.04 12.01
N ALA A 20 26.12 -7.39 11.06
CA ALA A 20 27.12 -8.42 11.27
C ALA A 20 27.95 -8.25 12.56
N PRO A 21 28.43 -7.05 12.92
CA PRO A 21 29.15 -6.85 14.18
C PRO A 21 28.34 -7.18 15.43
N ILE A 22 27.02 -7.05 15.35
CA ILE A 22 26.13 -7.24 16.51
C ILE A 22 25.75 -8.72 16.68
N TYR A 23 25.32 -9.39 15.59
CA TYR A 23 24.89 -10.79 15.72
C TYR A 23 26.06 -11.79 15.74
N ASN A 24 27.28 -11.37 15.39
CA ASN A 24 28.48 -12.15 15.57
C ASN A 24 29.06 -12.07 17.00
N ALA A 25 28.53 -11.16 17.84
CA ALA A 25 28.83 -11.12 19.26
C ALA A 25 27.78 -11.93 20.05
N PRO A 26 28.14 -12.55 21.18
CA PRO A 26 27.18 -13.28 21.99
C PRO A 26 26.21 -12.32 22.66
N PHE A 27 24.92 -12.68 22.64
CA PHE A 27 23.87 -11.97 23.39
C PHE A 27 23.94 -12.35 24.86
N ARG A 28 23.79 -11.40 25.76
CA ARG A 28 23.85 -11.61 27.22
C ARG A 28 22.68 -12.47 27.72
N ASN A 29 21.52 -12.35 27.10
CA ASN A 29 20.32 -13.10 27.49
C ASN A 29 19.29 -13.10 26.33
N CYS A 30 18.24 -13.90 26.47
CA CYS A 30 17.16 -14.00 25.47
C CYS A 30 16.45 -12.66 25.21
N GLN A 31 16.31 -11.81 26.23
CA GLN A 31 15.62 -10.53 26.08
C GLN A 31 16.40 -9.58 25.17
N GLU A 32 17.73 -9.56 25.25
CA GLU A 32 18.58 -8.77 24.37
C GLU A 32 18.44 -9.25 22.90
N LEU A 33 18.47 -10.56 22.66
CA LEU A 33 18.23 -11.15 21.35
C LEU A 33 16.85 -10.78 20.78
N ILE A 34 15.78 -10.90 21.61
CA ILE A 34 14.42 -10.54 21.18
C ILE A 34 14.32 -9.05 20.84
N THR A 35 14.90 -8.19 21.67
CA THR A 35 14.89 -6.74 21.44
C THR A 35 15.60 -6.39 20.15
N PHE A 36 16.77 -6.96 19.91
CA PHE A 36 17.52 -6.74 18.67
C PHE A 36 16.77 -7.25 17.44
N SER A 37 16.21 -8.45 17.52
CA SER A 37 15.39 -9.02 16.45
C SER A 37 14.19 -8.15 16.10
N ASN A 38 13.50 -7.60 17.10
CA ASN A 38 12.39 -6.69 16.91
C ASN A 38 12.80 -5.38 16.21
N ILE A 39 13.97 -4.85 16.53
CA ILE A 39 14.52 -3.65 15.85
C ILE A 39 14.70 -3.95 14.35
N ILE A 40 15.33 -5.07 14.02
CA ILE A 40 15.53 -5.47 12.61
C ILE A 40 14.19 -5.65 11.90
N LEU A 41 13.25 -6.40 12.50
CA LEU A 41 11.94 -6.66 11.92
C LEU A 41 11.14 -5.38 11.69
N ASN A 42 11.17 -4.44 12.63
CA ASN A 42 10.48 -3.16 12.48
C ASN A 42 11.10 -2.29 11.38
N ARG A 43 12.43 -2.26 11.27
CA ARG A 43 13.13 -1.57 10.16
C ARG A 43 12.78 -2.19 8.80
N ARG A 44 12.75 -3.52 8.70
CA ARG A 44 12.32 -4.22 7.48
C ARG A 44 10.90 -3.85 7.08
N LYS A 45 9.95 -3.85 8.03
CA LYS A 45 8.56 -3.46 7.79
C LYS A 45 8.44 -2.02 7.33
N SER A 46 9.10 -1.09 8.03
CA SER A 46 9.08 0.33 7.69
C SER A 46 9.67 0.60 6.29
N ARG A 47 10.83 -0.01 6.00
CA ARG A 47 11.45 0.10 4.68
C ARG A 47 10.53 -0.44 3.58
N ALA A 48 9.97 -1.63 3.77
CA ALA A 48 9.10 -2.24 2.76
C ALA A 48 7.86 -1.38 2.46
N GLY A 49 7.26 -0.74 3.47
CA GLY A 49 6.16 0.21 3.27
C GLY A 49 6.58 1.42 2.46
N LYS A 50 7.66 2.10 2.86
CA LYS A 50 8.19 3.27 2.14
C LYS A 50 8.62 2.96 0.71
N SER A 51 9.29 1.82 0.51
CA SER A 51 9.68 1.36 -0.82
C SER A 51 8.46 1.19 -1.72
N LEU A 52 7.39 0.57 -1.22
CA LEU A 52 6.15 0.41 -1.98
C LEU A 52 5.54 1.75 -2.37
N GLU A 53 5.43 2.69 -1.43
CA GLU A 53 4.92 4.03 -1.67
C GLU A 53 5.76 4.75 -2.74
N HIS A 54 7.09 4.75 -2.62
CA HIS A 54 7.98 5.38 -3.62
C HIS A 54 7.86 4.77 -5.02
N HIS A 55 7.73 3.45 -5.13
CA HIS A 55 7.52 2.80 -6.41
C HIS A 55 6.17 3.18 -7.03
N LEU A 56 5.11 3.25 -6.24
CA LEU A 56 3.79 3.70 -6.71
C LEU A 56 3.84 5.16 -7.14
N ALA A 57 4.43 6.05 -6.34
CA ALA A 57 4.61 7.46 -6.66
C ALA A 57 5.35 7.65 -8.01
N THR A 58 6.45 6.91 -8.21
CA THR A 58 7.19 6.92 -9.48
C THR A 58 6.32 6.49 -10.66
N ILE A 59 5.51 5.45 -10.49
CA ILE A 59 4.59 4.96 -11.54
C ILE A 59 3.50 5.99 -11.84
N PHE A 60 2.89 6.61 -10.82
CA PHE A 60 1.85 7.62 -10.99
C PHE A 60 2.38 8.88 -11.67
N THR A 61 3.58 9.33 -11.29
CA THR A 61 4.28 10.44 -11.97
C THR A 61 4.55 10.12 -13.43
N ALA A 62 5.07 8.93 -13.74
CA ALA A 62 5.31 8.49 -15.13
C ALA A 62 4.00 8.37 -15.92
N ALA A 63 2.90 8.00 -15.27
CA ALA A 63 1.57 7.95 -15.86
C ALA A 63 0.92 9.33 -16.02
N LYS A 64 1.56 10.41 -15.53
CA LYS A 64 1.06 11.80 -15.52
C LYS A 64 -0.27 11.96 -14.77
N LEU A 65 -0.43 11.22 -13.67
CA LEU A 65 -1.55 11.43 -12.76
C LEU A 65 -1.28 12.62 -11.85
N GLU A 66 -2.32 13.40 -11.56
CA GLU A 66 -2.30 14.34 -10.45
C GLU A 66 -2.62 13.58 -9.17
N TYR A 67 -1.72 13.65 -8.18
CA TYR A 67 -1.90 12.99 -6.88
C TYR A 67 -1.12 13.71 -5.78
N GLU A 68 -1.51 13.47 -4.55
CA GLU A 68 -0.80 13.94 -3.36
C GLU A 68 -0.62 12.77 -2.37
N GLU A 69 0.59 12.70 -1.77
CA GLU A 69 0.96 11.66 -0.81
C GLU A 69 0.75 12.13 0.62
N GLN A 70 0.44 11.19 1.52
CA GLN A 70 0.37 11.43 2.97
C GLN A 70 -0.56 12.58 3.38
N VAL A 71 -1.65 12.76 2.62
CA VAL A 71 -2.65 13.80 2.89
C VAL A 71 -3.33 13.54 4.22
N VAL A 72 -3.46 14.59 5.03
CA VAL A 72 -4.23 14.52 6.28
C VAL A 72 -5.71 14.67 5.97
N THR A 73 -6.49 13.70 6.39
CA THR A 73 -7.96 13.67 6.30
C THR A 73 -8.59 13.79 7.69
N GLU A 74 -9.79 13.25 7.88
CA GLU A 74 -10.53 13.28 9.14
C GLU A 74 -9.73 12.64 10.28
N ASP A 75 -9.90 13.12 11.50
CA ASP A 75 -9.25 12.62 12.72
C ASP A 75 -7.71 12.59 12.65
N LYS A 76 -7.10 13.48 11.86
CA LYS A 76 -5.64 13.54 11.62
C LYS A 76 -5.07 12.25 11.02
N LYS A 77 -5.90 11.44 10.36
CA LYS A 77 -5.46 10.26 9.62
C LYS A 77 -4.71 10.69 8.38
N LYS A 78 -3.68 9.93 8.02
CA LYS A 78 -2.88 10.17 6.82
C LYS A 78 -3.18 9.08 5.80
N VAL A 79 -3.62 9.51 4.63
CA VAL A 79 -3.88 8.62 3.50
C VAL A 79 -2.62 8.48 2.64
N ASP A 80 -2.34 7.26 2.17
CA ASP A 80 -1.11 7.01 1.42
C ASP A 80 -1.11 7.79 0.08
N PHE A 81 -2.20 7.73 -0.69
CA PHE A 81 -2.37 8.47 -1.95
C PHE A 81 -3.79 9.00 -2.10
N LEU A 82 -3.91 10.24 -2.51
CA LEU A 82 -5.18 10.91 -2.82
C LEU A 82 -5.11 11.54 -4.21
N PHE A 83 -6.16 11.36 -5.00
CA PHE A 83 -6.29 11.90 -6.35
C PHE A 83 -7.52 12.83 -6.43
N PRO A 84 -7.43 14.05 -7.00
CA PRO A 84 -6.20 14.63 -7.52
C PRO A 84 -5.27 15.15 -6.41
N ASN A 85 -5.80 15.71 -5.29
CA ASN A 85 -5.01 16.29 -4.21
C ASN A 85 -5.87 16.57 -2.96
N GLY A 86 -5.21 16.94 -1.84
CA GLY A 86 -5.86 17.27 -0.59
C GLY A 86 -6.72 18.53 -0.65
N THR A 87 -6.33 19.53 -1.45
CA THR A 87 -7.13 20.75 -1.66
C THR A 87 -8.50 20.41 -2.25
N ALA A 88 -8.55 19.55 -3.27
CA ALA A 88 -9.80 19.06 -3.85
C ALA A 88 -10.61 18.25 -2.83
N TYR A 89 -9.94 17.44 -2.02
CA TYR A 89 -10.60 16.65 -0.98
C TYR A 89 -11.27 17.53 0.07
N HIS A 90 -10.62 18.58 0.54
CA HIS A 90 -11.18 19.50 1.57
C HIS A 90 -12.18 20.50 1.01
N ASN A 91 -12.23 20.69 -0.29
CA ASN A 91 -13.21 21.54 -0.95
C ASN A 91 -14.54 20.79 -1.10
N LEU A 92 -15.54 21.13 -0.28
CA LEU A 92 -16.86 20.47 -0.30
C LEU A 92 -17.63 20.69 -1.62
N LEU A 93 -17.27 21.69 -2.43
CA LEU A 93 -17.85 21.93 -3.74
C LEU A 93 -17.23 21.03 -4.83
N PHE A 94 -16.07 20.43 -4.55
CA PHE A 94 -15.44 19.49 -5.48
C PHE A 94 -16.23 18.17 -5.50
N PRO A 95 -16.60 17.64 -6.69
CA PRO A 95 -17.39 16.42 -6.80
C PRO A 95 -16.69 15.22 -6.17
N ALA A 96 -17.35 14.56 -5.22
CA ALA A 96 -16.79 13.42 -4.50
C ALA A 96 -16.53 12.20 -5.40
N ASP A 97 -17.30 12.05 -6.48
CA ASP A 97 -17.13 11.00 -7.49
C ASP A 97 -15.83 11.13 -8.30
N LYS A 98 -15.24 12.34 -8.34
CA LYS A 98 -13.92 12.59 -8.96
C LYS A 98 -12.75 12.33 -8.00
N LEU A 99 -13.01 12.24 -6.71
CA LEU A 99 -11.99 11.89 -5.74
C LEU A 99 -11.69 10.39 -5.79
N VAL A 100 -10.42 10.03 -5.66
CA VAL A 100 -9.99 8.64 -5.53
C VAL A 100 -8.98 8.54 -4.40
N PHE A 101 -9.12 7.52 -3.58
CA PHE A 101 -8.20 7.18 -2.50
C PHE A 101 -7.54 5.84 -2.79
N LEU A 102 -6.24 5.72 -2.52
CA LEU A 102 -5.50 4.46 -2.58
C LEU A 102 -4.64 4.29 -1.33
N GLY A 103 -4.94 3.29 -0.53
CA GLY A 103 -4.04 2.80 0.50
C GLY A 103 -3.00 1.85 -0.10
N ALA A 104 -1.78 1.84 0.46
CA ALA A 104 -0.69 0.98 0.02
C ALA A 104 -0.16 0.13 1.17
N LYS A 105 -0.35 -1.18 1.10
CA LYS A 105 0.12 -2.11 2.14
C LYS A 105 0.80 -3.31 1.49
N THR A 106 2.06 -3.57 1.85
CA THR A 106 2.81 -4.74 1.35
C THR A 106 2.11 -6.05 1.68
N THR A 107 1.45 -6.11 2.84
CA THR A 107 0.62 -7.24 3.28
C THR A 107 -0.70 -6.73 3.84
N CYS A 108 -1.80 -7.33 3.43
CA CYS A 108 -3.13 -6.95 3.89
C CYS A 108 -3.43 -7.46 5.29
N LYS A 109 -3.38 -8.78 5.52
CA LYS A 109 -3.85 -9.44 6.76
C LYS A 109 -5.08 -8.70 7.31
N ASP A 110 -5.02 -8.25 8.58
CA ASP A 110 -6.10 -7.47 9.20
C ASP A 110 -5.94 -5.94 9.00
N ARG A 111 -4.86 -5.50 8.34
CA ARG A 111 -4.55 -4.07 8.18
C ARG A 111 -5.43 -3.36 7.16
N TRP A 112 -6.13 -4.10 6.32
CA TRP A 112 -7.07 -3.54 5.35
C TRP A 112 -8.24 -2.79 6.04
N ARG A 113 -8.63 -3.20 7.27
CA ARG A 113 -9.68 -2.52 8.03
C ARG A 113 -9.28 -1.10 8.45
N GLN A 114 -7.98 -0.81 8.57
CA GLN A 114 -7.50 0.54 8.86
C GLN A 114 -7.83 1.51 7.73
N VAL A 115 -7.78 1.03 6.49
CA VAL A 115 -8.07 1.80 5.28
C VAL A 115 -9.53 2.25 5.19
N LEU A 116 -10.45 1.49 5.79
CA LEU A 116 -11.89 1.80 5.75
C LEU A 116 -12.23 3.13 6.44
N ASN A 117 -11.47 3.47 7.47
CA ASN A 117 -11.69 4.68 8.24
C ASN A 117 -10.92 5.90 7.71
N GLU A 118 -10.26 5.78 6.57
CA GLU A 118 -9.51 6.86 5.93
C GLU A 118 -10.34 7.48 4.81
N ALA A 119 -10.24 8.80 4.59
CA ALA A 119 -10.93 9.54 3.53
C ALA A 119 -12.45 9.31 3.48
N ASP A 120 -13.18 9.73 4.52
CA ASP A 120 -14.61 9.46 4.72
C ASP A 120 -15.51 9.97 3.58
N ARG A 121 -15.10 11.03 2.88
CA ARG A 121 -15.81 11.54 1.69
C ARG A 121 -15.82 10.58 0.50
N ILE A 122 -14.95 9.57 0.48
CA ILE A 122 -14.79 8.65 -0.65
C ILE A 122 -15.43 7.31 -0.27
N GLU A 123 -16.52 6.97 -0.93
CA GLU A 123 -17.27 5.74 -0.65
C GLU A 123 -16.49 4.49 -1.07
N THR A 124 -16.01 4.44 -2.32
CA THR A 124 -15.22 3.31 -2.81
C THR A 124 -13.76 3.53 -2.52
N LYS A 125 -13.18 2.67 -1.69
CA LYS A 125 -11.78 2.73 -1.31
C LYS A 125 -10.97 1.71 -2.09
N TYR A 126 -9.72 2.06 -2.40
CA TYR A 126 -8.79 1.17 -3.09
C TYR A 126 -7.62 0.83 -2.18
N LEU A 127 -7.18 -0.41 -2.22
CA LEU A 127 -6.04 -0.89 -1.47
C LEU A 127 -5.06 -1.62 -2.40
N PHE A 128 -3.90 -1.03 -2.62
CA PHE A 128 -2.82 -1.71 -3.32
C PHE A 128 -2.07 -2.66 -2.39
N THR A 129 -1.82 -3.88 -2.86
CA THR A 129 -1.05 -4.86 -2.09
C THR A 129 -0.18 -5.75 -2.98
N LEU A 130 0.94 -6.19 -2.40
CA LEU A 130 1.81 -7.23 -2.96
C LEU A 130 1.48 -8.62 -2.41
N GLN A 131 0.50 -8.74 -1.53
CA GLN A 131 0.10 -10.03 -0.97
C GLN A 131 -0.60 -10.86 -2.04
N GLN A 132 -0.12 -12.07 -2.24
CA GLN A 132 -0.75 -13.09 -3.06
C GLN A 132 -1.66 -13.97 -2.18
N GLY A 133 -2.88 -14.22 -2.64
CA GLY A 133 -3.80 -15.09 -1.93
C GLY A 133 -4.35 -14.46 -0.63
N ILE A 134 -5.53 -13.92 -0.74
CA ILE A 134 -6.36 -13.47 0.39
C ILE A 134 -7.53 -14.46 0.50
N SER A 135 -7.94 -14.81 1.72
CA SER A 135 -9.03 -15.76 1.93
C SER A 135 -10.35 -15.25 1.35
N LYS A 136 -11.21 -16.18 0.89
CA LYS A 136 -12.54 -15.84 0.38
C LYS A 136 -13.37 -15.01 1.37
N ASN A 137 -13.27 -15.33 2.66
CA ASN A 137 -13.99 -14.59 3.69
C ASN A 137 -13.55 -13.13 3.76
N GLN A 138 -12.23 -12.88 3.73
CA GLN A 138 -11.70 -11.52 3.71
C GLN A 138 -12.10 -10.77 2.42
N LEU A 139 -12.05 -11.42 1.25
CA LEU A 139 -12.49 -10.81 -0.01
C LEU A 139 -13.98 -10.45 0.03
N ARG A 140 -14.81 -11.29 0.62
CA ARG A 140 -16.25 -11.01 0.81
C ARG A 140 -16.47 -9.82 1.75
N GLU A 141 -15.74 -9.76 2.87
CA GLU A 141 -15.80 -8.63 3.79
C GLU A 141 -15.35 -7.33 3.10
N MET A 142 -14.23 -7.34 2.39
CA MET A 142 -13.74 -6.17 1.63
C MET A 142 -14.78 -5.67 0.63
N LYS A 143 -15.42 -6.58 -0.10
CA LYS A 143 -16.50 -6.25 -1.03
C LYS A 143 -17.69 -5.60 -0.34
N HIS A 144 -18.11 -6.14 0.81
CA HIS A 144 -19.20 -5.59 1.62
C HIS A 144 -18.90 -4.16 2.08
N GLU A 145 -17.64 -3.87 2.40
CA GLU A 145 -17.15 -2.56 2.84
C GLU A 145 -16.74 -1.63 1.68
N ASN A 146 -17.13 -1.92 0.43
CA ASN A 146 -16.76 -1.15 -0.76
C ASN A 146 -15.24 -0.94 -0.92
N LEU A 147 -14.44 -1.89 -0.45
CA LEU A 147 -12.99 -1.89 -0.62
C LEU A 147 -12.59 -2.74 -1.82
N LYS A 148 -11.97 -2.12 -2.81
CA LYS A 148 -11.42 -2.79 -3.99
C LYS A 148 -9.93 -3.02 -3.87
N LEU A 149 -9.50 -4.26 -4.12
CA LEU A 149 -8.08 -4.58 -4.18
C LEU A 149 -7.49 -4.15 -5.52
N VAL A 150 -6.28 -3.59 -5.44
CA VAL A 150 -5.43 -3.30 -6.59
C VAL A 150 -4.15 -4.12 -6.43
N VAL A 151 -3.78 -4.89 -7.45
CA VAL A 151 -2.62 -5.77 -7.39
C VAL A 151 -1.78 -5.64 -8.66
N PRO A 152 -0.48 -6.03 -8.63
CA PRO A 152 0.28 -6.25 -9.85
C PRO A 152 -0.42 -7.27 -10.75
N ALA A 153 -0.50 -7.01 -12.06
CA ALA A 153 -1.21 -7.88 -13.00
C ALA A 153 -0.85 -9.38 -12.89
N PRO A 154 0.43 -9.78 -12.72
CA PRO A 154 0.79 -11.20 -12.54
C PRO A 154 0.19 -11.84 -11.28
N TYR A 155 -0.15 -11.04 -10.26
CA TYR A 155 -0.66 -11.57 -8.98
C TYR A 155 -2.17 -11.84 -9.00
N ARG A 156 -2.91 -11.25 -9.96
CA ARG A 156 -4.36 -11.46 -10.06
C ARG A 156 -4.75 -12.93 -10.16
N ALA A 157 -3.95 -13.74 -10.86
CA ALA A 157 -4.19 -15.17 -11.04
C ALA A 157 -4.04 -15.98 -9.74
N SER A 158 -3.39 -15.46 -8.70
CA SER A 158 -3.23 -16.14 -7.40
C SER A 158 -4.48 -16.06 -6.51
N PHE A 159 -5.46 -15.26 -6.90
CA PHE A 159 -6.71 -15.11 -6.16
C PHE A 159 -7.76 -16.09 -6.69
N ASP A 160 -8.78 -16.36 -5.86
CA ASP A 160 -9.88 -17.21 -6.25
C ASP A 160 -10.59 -16.68 -7.51
N LYS A 161 -10.91 -17.59 -8.44
CA LYS A 161 -11.48 -17.25 -9.75
C LYS A 161 -12.78 -16.45 -9.65
N GLU A 162 -13.58 -16.70 -8.62
CA GLU A 162 -14.85 -16.00 -8.36
C GLU A 162 -14.62 -14.50 -8.12
N TYR A 163 -13.51 -14.13 -7.45
CA TYR A 163 -13.20 -12.73 -7.08
C TYR A 163 -12.26 -12.03 -8.05
N GLN A 164 -11.59 -12.74 -8.96
CA GLN A 164 -10.67 -12.13 -9.93
C GLN A 164 -11.28 -11.00 -10.75
N PRO A 165 -12.56 -11.04 -11.19
CA PRO A 165 -13.18 -9.93 -11.92
C PRO A 165 -13.30 -8.64 -11.12
N GLU A 166 -13.32 -8.72 -9.78
CA GLU A 166 -13.46 -7.58 -8.87
C GLU A 166 -12.11 -7.01 -8.42
N ILE A 167 -11.01 -7.74 -8.69
CA ILE A 167 -9.66 -7.31 -8.33
C ILE A 167 -9.07 -6.51 -9.49
N GLU A 168 -8.78 -5.25 -9.20
CA GLU A 168 -8.16 -4.34 -10.16
C GLU A 168 -6.68 -4.64 -10.33
N THR A 169 -6.18 -4.45 -11.53
CA THR A 169 -4.72 -4.36 -11.76
C THR A 169 -4.26 -2.92 -11.56
N LEU A 170 -2.96 -2.73 -11.30
CA LEU A 170 -2.41 -1.37 -11.22
C LEU A 170 -2.63 -0.58 -12.52
N THR A 171 -2.61 -1.25 -13.67
CA THR A 171 -2.87 -0.62 -14.98
C THR A 171 -4.33 -0.16 -15.08
N SER A 172 -5.30 -1.04 -14.78
CA SER A 172 -6.72 -0.67 -14.82
C SER A 172 -7.07 0.45 -13.83
N PHE A 173 -6.44 0.43 -12.64
CA PHE A 173 -6.59 1.50 -11.66
C PHE A 173 -6.09 2.85 -12.22
N ILE A 174 -4.89 2.89 -12.83
CA ILE A 174 -4.33 4.10 -13.45
C ILE A 174 -5.25 4.64 -14.55
N GLU A 175 -5.77 3.77 -15.40
CA GLU A 175 -6.70 4.16 -16.47
C GLU A 175 -7.99 4.76 -15.91
N MET A 176 -8.54 4.15 -14.87
CA MET A 176 -9.73 4.66 -14.18
C MET A 176 -9.48 6.05 -13.57
N VAL A 177 -8.34 6.26 -12.91
CA VAL A 177 -7.99 7.58 -12.34
C VAL A 177 -7.82 8.63 -13.45
N LYS A 178 -7.15 8.29 -14.56
CA LYS A 178 -7.03 9.19 -15.73
C LYS A 178 -8.39 9.63 -16.24
N LEU A 179 -9.32 8.69 -16.40
CA LEU A 179 -10.68 9.02 -16.87
C LEU A 179 -11.41 9.98 -15.94
N LYS A 180 -11.18 9.89 -14.63
CA LYS A 180 -11.76 10.81 -13.65
C LYS A 180 -11.12 12.19 -13.68
N GLN A 181 -9.83 12.29 -14.01
CA GLN A 181 -9.09 13.55 -14.10
C GLN A 181 -9.27 14.28 -15.44
N CYS A 182 -9.56 13.57 -16.53
CA CYS A 182 -9.76 14.15 -17.86
C CYS A 182 -11.13 14.83 -18.07
N LYS A 183 -12.04 14.76 -17.10
CA LYS A 183 -13.38 15.37 -17.16
C LYS A 183 -13.48 16.50 -16.15
#